data_da94b63b09668f752e7222d2c5806fe7
#
_entry.id   da94b63b09668f752e7222d2c5806fe7
#
_cell.length_a   1.000
_cell.length_b   1.000
_cell.length_c   1.000
_cell.angle_alpha   90.00
_cell.angle_beta   90.00
_cell.angle_gamma   90.00
#
_symmetry.space_group_name_H-M   'P 1'
#
loop_
_entity.id
_entity.type
_entity.pdbx_description
1 polymer ?
#
loop_
_entity_poly.entity_id
_entity_poly.type
_entity_poly.pdbx_seq_one_letter_code
_entity_poly.pdbx_strand_id
1 'polypeptide(L)'
;MRLIYSVILLGLIAGWNNARAGTCTTITPQISTLSVGTITVPRDAPVGTVIFSQNATKTTSYLTGCTNPLMLGFSMRYLGGNPSSYGNHVYTTNVDGIGIRFSSGNYFENPSNTFSYEAQASYVEWWGGRIELVVTGQVSSGALTPGTIGVVTLQGSDGVYRDGLTTTLTDGTINALACSITTPQLNFIIGDIPASTFGSTVGTTPAGAQNTQNLGLSCNAGTNITVSLSGVQNPDSANTSVMALTGQGSAGTAKGVGVQLLYNGAPLAINSPLLLKRSSGGQETLPLTARYYQTLTSVESGSANATATLNLTYQ
;
A
#
# COMPACT_ATOMS: atom_id res chain seq x y z
N MET A 1 -9.95 -77.74 51.45
CA MET A 1 -10.75 -77.49 50.23
C MET A 1 -10.40 -76.04 49.73
N ARG A 2 -9.48 -75.99 48.79
CA ARG A 2 -8.99 -74.71 48.23
C ARG A 2 -9.59 -74.53 46.80
N LEU A 3 -10.45 -73.57 46.62
CA LEU A 3 -10.95 -73.15 45.29
C LEU A 3 -9.90 -72.22 44.61
N ILE A 4 -9.47 -72.63 43.43
CA ILE A 4 -8.62 -71.88 42.54
C ILE A 4 -9.55 -71.14 41.54
N TYR A 5 -9.64 -69.82 41.60
CA TYR A 5 -10.32 -69.06 40.61
C TYR A 5 -9.32 -68.68 39.47
N SER A 6 -9.52 -69.26 38.29
CA SER A 6 -8.80 -68.85 37.08
C SER A 6 -9.43 -67.63 36.52
N VAL A 7 -8.72 -66.49 36.55
CA VAL A 7 -9.10 -65.31 35.88
C VAL A 7 -8.61 -65.36 34.41
N ILE A 8 -9.55 -65.48 33.46
CA ILE A 8 -9.26 -65.40 32.03
C ILE A 8 -9.17 -63.90 31.69
N LEU A 9 -7.96 -63.46 31.44
CA LEU A 9 -7.70 -62.09 30.95
C LEU A 9 -7.97 -62.02 29.41
N LEU A 10 -9.15 -61.59 28.99
CA LEU A 10 -9.42 -61.26 27.57
C LEU A 10 -8.64 -60.00 27.21
N GLY A 11 -7.52 -60.17 26.52
CA GLY A 11 -6.79 -59.10 25.91
C GLY A 11 -7.58 -58.52 24.73
N LEU A 12 -8.20 -57.35 24.92
CA LEU A 12 -8.69 -56.52 23.82
C LEU A 12 -7.48 -56.01 23.05
N ILE A 13 -7.15 -56.66 21.94
CA ILE A 13 -6.26 -56.10 20.93
C ILE A 13 -7.07 -55.02 20.22
N ALA A 14 -6.98 -53.78 20.72
CA ALA A 14 -7.40 -52.61 20.00
C ALA A 14 -6.49 -52.51 18.77
N GLY A 15 -6.96 -52.99 17.63
CA GLY A 15 -6.31 -52.75 16.35
C GLY A 15 -6.24 -51.24 16.12
N TRP A 16 -5.07 -50.70 16.28
CA TRP A 16 -4.79 -49.34 15.83
C TRP A 16 -4.85 -49.36 14.30
N ASN A 17 -5.99 -48.98 13.74
CA ASN A 17 -6.10 -48.63 12.37
C ASN A 17 -5.25 -47.36 12.19
N ASN A 18 -3.97 -47.53 11.88
CA ASN A 18 -3.17 -46.44 11.36
C ASN A 18 -3.83 -46.02 10.04
N ALA A 19 -4.61 -44.93 10.07
CA ALA A 19 -5.05 -44.24 8.87
C ALA A 19 -3.78 -43.88 8.11
N ARG A 20 -3.43 -44.68 7.10
CA ARG A 20 -2.29 -44.40 6.24
C ARG A 20 -2.70 -43.22 5.38
N ALA A 21 -1.96 -42.11 5.50
CA ALA A 21 -2.04 -41.01 4.55
C ALA A 21 -1.78 -41.54 3.13
N GLY A 22 -2.55 -41.09 2.17
CA GLY A 22 -2.39 -41.50 0.78
C GLY A 22 -1.05 -40.99 0.21
N THR A 23 -0.40 -41.82 -0.55
CA THR A 23 0.98 -41.64 -1.02
C THR A 23 1.14 -42.08 -2.46
N CYS A 24 2.14 -41.58 -3.18
CA CYS A 24 2.46 -41.98 -4.54
C CYS A 24 3.86 -42.58 -4.64
N THR A 25 4.06 -43.56 -5.53
CA THR A 25 5.38 -44.15 -5.80
C THR A 25 6.24 -43.30 -6.69
N THR A 26 5.62 -42.59 -7.66
CA THR A 26 6.32 -41.67 -8.55
C THR A 26 5.54 -40.38 -8.68
N ILE A 27 6.26 -39.26 -8.63
CA ILE A 27 5.75 -37.89 -8.83
C ILE A 27 6.62 -37.25 -9.92
N THR A 28 6.01 -36.82 -11.01
CA THR A 28 6.68 -36.11 -12.10
C THR A 28 6.47 -34.60 -11.93
N PRO A 29 7.48 -33.84 -11.46
CA PRO A 29 7.35 -32.43 -11.19
C PRO A 29 6.99 -31.63 -12.47
N GLN A 30 6.20 -30.57 -12.29
CA GLN A 30 5.85 -29.61 -13.33
C GLN A 30 6.16 -28.19 -12.87
N ILE A 31 6.41 -27.32 -13.84
CA ILE A 31 6.72 -25.91 -13.58
C ILE A 31 5.68 -25.04 -14.29
N SER A 32 5.12 -24.11 -13.54
CA SER A 32 4.30 -22.98 -14.02
C SER A 32 5.11 -21.71 -13.89
N THR A 33 4.99 -20.80 -14.85
CA THR A 33 5.68 -19.51 -14.82
C THR A 33 4.70 -18.36 -14.74
N LEU A 34 5.11 -17.28 -14.08
CA LEU A 34 4.39 -16.03 -13.98
C LEU A 34 5.30 -14.89 -14.41
N SER A 35 4.84 -14.08 -15.35
CA SER A 35 5.40 -12.79 -15.71
C SER A 35 4.48 -11.70 -15.16
N VAL A 36 5.03 -10.76 -14.41
CA VAL A 36 4.27 -9.65 -13.82
C VAL A 36 4.35 -8.41 -14.72
N GLY A 37 5.44 -8.25 -15.48
CA GLY A 37 5.70 -7.06 -16.27
C GLY A 37 5.95 -5.83 -15.40
N THR A 38 5.58 -4.63 -15.90
CA THR A 38 5.74 -3.38 -15.16
C THR A 38 4.42 -2.92 -14.56
N ILE A 39 4.41 -2.74 -13.25
CA ILE A 39 3.28 -2.19 -12.49
C ILE A 39 3.65 -0.80 -12.01
N THR A 40 2.79 0.17 -12.32
CA THR A 40 2.90 1.54 -11.80
C THR A 40 1.94 1.70 -10.63
N VAL A 41 2.44 2.14 -9.49
CA VAL A 41 1.68 2.28 -8.26
C VAL A 41 2.03 3.60 -7.55
N PRO A 42 1.06 4.30 -6.94
CA PRO A 42 1.36 5.44 -6.08
C PRO A 42 2.27 5.00 -4.91
N ARG A 43 3.31 5.80 -4.60
CA ARG A 43 4.20 5.51 -3.48
C ARG A 43 3.46 5.37 -2.15
N ASP A 44 2.42 6.18 -1.96
CA ASP A 44 1.62 6.25 -0.74
C ASP A 44 0.28 5.48 -0.90
N ALA A 45 0.25 4.46 -1.77
CA ALA A 45 -0.92 3.62 -1.93
C ALA A 45 -1.32 2.96 -0.59
N PRO A 46 -2.62 2.85 -0.26
CA PRO A 46 -3.06 2.31 1.02
C PRO A 46 -2.58 0.87 1.24
N VAL A 47 -2.11 0.59 2.46
CA VAL A 47 -1.72 -0.77 2.87
C VAL A 47 -2.91 -1.72 2.72
N GLY A 48 -2.67 -2.90 2.16
CA GLY A 48 -3.69 -3.89 1.82
C GLY A 48 -4.24 -3.78 0.39
N THR A 49 -3.86 -2.73 -0.37
CA THR A 49 -4.26 -2.61 -1.78
C THR A 49 -3.62 -3.73 -2.61
N VAL A 50 -4.44 -4.48 -3.35
CA VAL A 50 -3.97 -5.45 -4.34
C VAL A 50 -3.65 -4.69 -5.63
N ILE A 51 -2.38 -4.67 -6.01
CA ILE A 51 -1.88 -3.94 -7.19
C ILE A 51 -1.67 -4.83 -8.41
N PHE A 52 -1.68 -6.14 -8.21
CA PHE A 52 -1.59 -7.14 -9.26
C PHE A 52 -2.33 -8.39 -8.82
N SER A 53 -3.04 -9.02 -9.75
CA SER A 53 -3.71 -10.29 -9.51
C SER A 53 -3.79 -11.09 -10.80
N GLN A 54 -3.18 -12.26 -10.82
CA GLN A 54 -3.20 -13.17 -11.96
C GLN A 54 -3.20 -14.62 -11.50
N ASN A 55 -3.85 -15.49 -12.26
CA ASN A 55 -3.74 -16.92 -12.06
C ASN A 55 -2.48 -17.45 -12.72
N ALA A 56 -1.75 -18.33 -12.02
CA ALA A 56 -0.67 -19.09 -12.59
C ALA A 56 -1.20 -20.02 -13.72
N THR A 57 -0.36 -20.36 -14.66
CA THR A 57 -0.73 -21.23 -15.79
C THR A 57 -1.21 -22.59 -15.29
N LYS A 58 -2.31 -23.09 -15.87
CA LYS A 58 -2.79 -24.44 -15.63
C LYS A 58 -1.70 -25.45 -16.02
N THR A 59 -1.48 -26.46 -15.18
CA THR A 59 -0.52 -27.52 -15.44
C THR A 59 -0.99 -28.82 -14.80
N THR A 60 -0.38 -29.94 -15.16
CA THR A 60 -0.77 -31.28 -14.69
C THR A 60 0.46 -32.05 -14.27
N SER A 61 0.54 -32.44 -12.99
CA SER A 61 1.54 -33.40 -12.49
C SER A 61 1.05 -34.83 -12.69
N TYR A 62 1.90 -35.66 -13.31
CA TYR A 62 1.63 -37.06 -13.47
C TYR A 62 2.13 -37.84 -12.24
N LEU A 63 1.33 -38.82 -11.82
CA LEU A 63 1.53 -39.63 -10.61
C LEU A 63 1.37 -41.08 -10.95
N THR A 64 2.08 -41.97 -10.26
CA THR A 64 1.89 -43.41 -10.34
C THR A 64 1.84 -44.04 -8.96
N GLY A 65 1.07 -45.13 -8.84
CA GLY A 65 0.97 -45.93 -7.62
C GLY A 65 0.44 -45.15 -6.43
N CYS A 66 -0.51 -44.22 -6.68
CA CYS A 66 -1.11 -43.43 -5.62
C CYS A 66 -2.20 -44.21 -4.85
N THR A 67 -2.25 -44.01 -3.56
CA THR A 67 -3.34 -44.40 -2.67
C THR A 67 -4.13 -43.17 -2.25
N ASN A 68 -5.45 -43.32 -2.00
CA ASN A 68 -6.31 -42.27 -1.52
C ASN A 68 -6.42 -42.24 0.00
N PRO A 69 -6.67 -41.04 0.59
CA PRO A 69 -6.55 -39.71 -0.02
C PRO A 69 -5.08 -39.32 -0.20
N LEU A 70 -4.81 -38.49 -1.24
CA LEU A 70 -3.48 -37.90 -1.41
C LEU A 70 -3.23 -36.83 -0.36
N MET A 71 -1.99 -36.80 0.17
CA MET A 71 -1.55 -35.70 1.04
C MET A 71 -0.82 -34.68 0.22
N LEU A 72 -1.37 -33.46 0.24
CA LEU A 72 -0.83 -32.27 -0.44
C LEU A 72 -0.28 -31.28 0.59
N GLY A 73 0.76 -30.53 0.21
CA GLY A 73 1.25 -29.40 0.96
C GLY A 73 1.33 -28.15 0.08
N PHE A 74 0.90 -26.99 0.58
CA PHE A 74 1.06 -25.70 -0.08
C PHE A 74 2.14 -24.91 0.63
N SER A 75 3.30 -24.79 -0.01
CA SER A 75 4.49 -24.16 0.55
C SER A 75 4.80 -22.85 -0.13
N MET A 76 4.81 -21.75 0.61
CA MET A 76 5.34 -20.46 0.16
C MET A 76 6.86 -20.50 0.22
N ARG A 77 7.51 -20.15 -0.90
CA ARG A 77 8.98 -20.24 -1.01
C ARG A 77 9.66 -18.97 -1.53
N TYR A 78 8.89 -17.94 -1.90
CA TYR A 78 9.47 -16.72 -2.42
C TYR A 78 10.40 -16.08 -1.39
N LEU A 79 11.67 -15.91 -1.78
CA LEU A 79 12.73 -15.36 -0.93
C LEU A 79 12.78 -15.95 0.49
N GLY A 80 12.56 -17.25 0.60
CA GLY A 80 12.56 -17.97 1.87
C GLY A 80 11.22 -17.99 2.60
N GLY A 81 10.17 -17.41 2.02
CA GLY A 81 8.82 -17.42 2.60
C GLY A 81 8.73 -16.69 3.93
N ASN A 82 9.30 -15.49 4.03
CA ASN A 82 9.24 -14.67 5.24
C ASN A 82 7.90 -13.92 5.31
N PRO A 83 7.07 -14.11 6.34
CA PRO A 83 5.81 -13.39 6.49
C PRO A 83 6.03 -11.87 6.55
N SER A 84 5.14 -11.11 5.91
CA SER A 84 5.14 -9.65 6.03
C SER A 84 4.48 -9.19 7.34
N SER A 85 4.81 -7.99 7.79
CA SER A 85 4.15 -7.36 8.96
C SER A 85 2.66 -7.06 8.72
N TYR A 86 2.22 -7.02 7.48
CA TYR A 86 0.80 -6.85 7.14
C TYR A 86 -0.04 -8.08 7.52
N GLY A 87 0.55 -9.29 7.58
CA GLY A 87 -0.19 -10.53 7.83
C GLY A 87 -1.02 -10.97 6.62
N ASN A 88 -2.23 -11.52 6.84
CA ASN A 88 -3.18 -11.95 5.81
C ASN A 88 -2.57 -12.85 4.71
N HIS A 89 -1.69 -13.77 5.11
CA HIS A 89 -0.99 -14.71 4.21
C HIS A 89 -0.10 -14.01 3.16
N VAL A 90 0.33 -12.77 3.45
CA VAL A 90 1.23 -11.98 2.60
C VAL A 90 2.67 -12.15 3.08
N TYR A 91 3.56 -12.44 2.16
CA TYR A 91 4.99 -12.67 2.38
C TYR A 91 5.81 -11.52 1.79
N THR A 92 6.99 -11.28 2.35
CA THR A 92 7.87 -10.19 1.91
C THR A 92 8.42 -10.44 0.50
N THR A 93 8.61 -9.36 -0.25
CA THR A 93 9.40 -9.35 -1.47
C THR A 93 10.73 -8.61 -1.25
N ASN A 94 11.57 -8.51 -2.28
CA ASN A 94 12.77 -7.68 -2.25
C ASN A 94 12.50 -6.19 -2.55
N VAL A 95 11.23 -5.82 -2.83
CA VAL A 95 10.81 -4.43 -3.06
C VAL A 95 10.08 -3.94 -1.82
N ASP A 96 10.61 -2.90 -1.17
CA ASP A 96 10.01 -2.34 0.03
C ASP A 96 8.57 -1.89 -0.23
N GLY A 97 7.70 -2.16 0.74
CA GLY A 97 6.28 -1.83 0.65
C GLY A 97 5.44 -2.76 -0.24
N ILE A 98 6.03 -3.80 -0.82
CA ILE A 98 5.34 -4.80 -1.63
C ILE A 98 5.49 -6.19 -1.03
N GLY A 99 4.37 -6.87 -0.84
CA GLY A 99 4.31 -8.28 -0.48
C GLY A 99 3.67 -9.13 -1.57
N ILE A 100 3.83 -10.44 -1.45
CA ILE A 100 3.25 -11.42 -2.37
C ILE A 100 2.37 -12.41 -1.60
N ARG A 101 1.24 -12.78 -2.18
CA ARG A 101 0.32 -13.78 -1.67
C ARG A 101 -0.03 -14.78 -2.76
N PHE A 102 -0.10 -16.06 -2.42
CA PHE A 102 -0.44 -17.12 -3.34
C PHE A 102 -1.51 -18.04 -2.72
N SER A 103 -2.58 -18.31 -3.47
CA SER A 103 -3.68 -19.15 -3.00
C SER A 103 -4.25 -20.03 -4.12
N SER A 104 -4.79 -21.20 -3.75
CA SER A 104 -5.59 -22.05 -4.62
C SER A 104 -6.60 -22.84 -3.78
N GLY A 105 -7.69 -22.18 -3.45
CA GLY A 105 -8.62 -22.65 -2.43
C GLY A 105 -8.07 -22.46 -1.01
N ASN A 106 -6.82 -22.86 -0.77
CA ASN A 106 -6.04 -22.59 0.44
C ASN A 106 -4.85 -21.67 0.12
N TYR A 107 -4.27 -21.04 1.15
CA TYR A 107 -3.06 -20.23 0.99
C TYR A 107 -1.80 -21.10 1.03
N PHE A 108 -0.79 -20.67 0.28
CA PHE A 108 0.57 -21.18 0.40
C PHE A 108 1.22 -20.52 1.62
N GLU A 109 1.76 -21.36 2.50
CA GLU A 109 2.27 -20.95 3.81
C GLU A 109 3.72 -21.37 4.04
N ASN A 110 4.38 -20.73 4.99
CA ASN A 110 5.66 -21.16 5.53
C ASN A 110 5.60 -21.09 7.07
N PRO A 111 5.61 -22.26 7.78
CA PRO A 111 5.69 -23.63 7.25
C PRO A 111 4.47 -24.03 6.41
N SER A 112 4.66 -25.03 5.53
CA SER A 112 3.64 -25.49 4.58
C SER A 112 2.37 -25.98 5.27
N ASN A 113 1.21 -25.57 4.77
CA ASN A 113 -0.05 -26.20 5.08
C ASN A 113 -0.16 -27.55 4.41
N THR A 114 -0.64 -28.56 5.14
CA THR A 114 -0.88 -29.90 4.59
C THR A 114 -2.35 -30.29 4.76
N PHE A 115 -2.91 -30.91 3.74
CA PHE A 115 -4.30 -31.37 3.73
C PHE A 115 -4.47 -32.61 2.86
N SER A 116 -5.53 -33.38 3.11
CA SER A 116 -5.89 -34.53 2.32
C SER A 116 -6.73 -34.10 1.11
N TYR A 117 -6.46 -34.71 -0.03
CA TYR A 117 -7.21 -34.53 -1.26
C TYR A 117 -7.67 -35.89 -1.80
N GLU A 118 -8.97 -36.08 -1.95
CA GLU A 118 -9.51 -37.28 -2.54
C GLU A 118 -9.40 -37.21 -4.07
N ALA A 119 -8.30 -37.71 -4.57
CA ALA A 119 -8.11 -37.86 -6.00
C ALA A 119 -7.95 -39.33 -6.34
N GLN A 120 -8.77 -39.82 -7.23
CA GLN A 120 -8.51 -41.10 -7.92
C GLN A 120 -7.62 -40.77 -9.11
N ALA A 121 -6.28 -40.68 -8.93
CA ALA A 121 -5.58 -40.08 -10.02
C ALA A 121 -4.23 -40.72 -10.30
N SER A 122 -4.01 -40.94 -11.58
CA SER A 122 -2.70 -41.00 -12.20
C SER A 122 -2.15 -39.59 -12.49
N TYR A 123 -2.86 -38.52 -12.09
CA TYR A 123 -2.43 -37.14 -12.25
C TYR A 123 -3.15 -36.22 -11.25
N VAL A 124 -2.54 -35.07 -10.96
CA VAL A 124 -3.17 -33.94 -10.27
C VAL A 124 -3.20 -32.77 -11.26
N GLU A 125 -4.40 -32.33 -11.61
CA GLU A 125 -4.57 -31.09 -12.36
C GLU A 125 -4.48 -29.89 -11.44
N TRP A 126 -3.64 -28.95 -11.85
CA TRP A 126 -3.51 -27.66 -11.21
C TRP A 126 -4.18 -26.59 -12.09
N TRP A 127 -5.29 -26.05 -11.63
CA TRP A 127 -6.08 -25.07 -12.36
C TRP A 127 -5.48 -23.64 -12.30
N GLY A 128 -4.27 -23.53 -11.78
CA GLY A 128 -3.62 -22.26 -11.54
C GLY A 128 -4.09 -21.64 -10.22
N GLY A 129 -3.16 -21.37 -9.35
CA GLY A 129 -3.45 -20.60 -8.14
C GLY A 129 -3.41 -19.11 -8.44
N ARG A 130 -4.08 -18.31 -7.64
CA ARG A 130 -4.11 -16.87 -7.72
C ARG A 130 -2.91 -16.27 -7.02
N ILE A 131 -2.10 -15.52 -7.73
CA ILE A 131 -0.97 -14.77 -7.20
C ILE A 131 -1.35 -13.29 -7.16
N GLU A 132 -1.09 -12.66 -6.03
CA GLU A 132 -1.39 -11.26 -5.80
C GLU A 132 -0.16 -10.54 -5.26
N LEU A 133 0.09 -9.32 -5.75
CA LEU A 133 1.00 -8.38 -5.12
C LEU A 133 0.18 -7.38 -4.32
N VAL A 134 0.57 -7.17 -3.07
CA VAL A 134 -0.18 -6.40 -2.08
C VAL A 134 0.71 -5.31 -1.50
N VAL A 135 0.19 -4.12 -1.36
CA VAL A 135 0.87 -3.01 -0.66
C VAL A 135 0.96 -3.34 0.83
N THR A 136 2.16 -3.37 1.38
CA THR A 136 2.44 -3.67 2.79
C THR A 136 3.04 -2.48 3.57
N GLY A 137 3.35 -1.40 2.87
CA GLY A 137 3.94 -0.18 3.42
C GLY A 137 4.20 0.84 2.34
N GLN A 138 5.04 1.84 2.62
CA GLN A 138 5.47 2.81 1.62
C GLN A 138 6.22 2.10 0.49
N VAL A 139 5.76 2.30 -0.76
CA VAL A 139 6.27 1.57 -1.92
C VAL A 139 7.54 2.22 -2.47
N SER A 140 8.56 1.39 -2.69
CA SER A 140 9.77 1.76 -3.45
C SER A 140 9.72 1.22 -4.87
N SER A 141 10.41 1.89 -5.80
CA SER A 141 10.63 1.34 -7.15
C SER A 141 11.71 0.26 -7.11
N GLY A 142 11.51 -0.80 -7.89
CA GLY A 142 12.50 -1.87 -7.98
C GLY A 142 12.03 -3.03 -8.85
N ALA A 143 12.99 -3.84 -9.31
CA ALA A 143 12.70 -5.10 -9.97
C ALA A 143 12.43 -6.19 -8.93
N LEU A 144 11.40 -6.98 -9.12
CA LEU A 144 11.15 -8.19 -8.35
C LEU A 144 12.19 -9.25 -8.73
N THR A 145 12.78 -9.90 -7.74
CA THR A 145 13.76 -10.96 -7.97
C THR A 145 13.08 -12.19 -8.56
N PRO A 146 13.47 -12.68 -9.75
CA PRO A 146 12.95 -13.94 -10.27
C PRO A 146 13.23 -15.11 -9.33
N GLY A 147 12.30 -16.07 -9.25
CA GLY A 147 12.48 -17.23 -8.37
C GLY A 147 11.18 -17.97 -8.07
N THR A 148 11.28 -19.06 -7.31
CA THR A 148 10.14 -19.86 -6.91
C THR A 148 9.22 -19.07 -5.99
N ILE A 149 7.93 -18.93 -6.38
CA ILE A 149 6.90 -18.29 -5.55
C ILE A 149 6.39 -19.30 -4.53
N GLY A 150 5.92 -20.46 -5.00
CA GLY A 150 5.36 -21.47 -4.16
C GLY A 150 5.34 -22.82 -4.83
N VAL A 151 5.17 -23.86 -4.01
CA VAL A 151 5.22 -25.26 -4.45
C VAL A 151 4.05 -26.03 -3.86
N VAL A 152 3.38 -26.80 -4.70
CA VAL A 152 2.51 -27.87 -4.26
C VAL A 152 3.36 -29.11 -4.09
N THR A 153 3.45 -29.61 -2.86
CA THR A 153 4.16 -30.84 -2.55
C THR A 153 3.18 -32.01 -2.43
N LEU A 154 3.65 -33.18 -2.78
CA LEU A 154 2.91 -34.43 -2.71
C LEU A 154 3.69 -35.44 -1.86
N GLN A 155 2.99 -36.17 -1.01
CA GLN A 155 3.65 -37.20 -0.16
C GLN A 155 3.94 -38.46 -0.97
N GLY A 156 5.20 -38.86 -0.99
CA GLY A 156 5.63 -40.13 -1.56
C GLY A 156 5.33 -41.33 -0.65
N SER A 157 5.48 -42.58 -1.18
CA SER A 157 5.23 -43.84 -0.46
C SER A 157 6.16 -44.05 0.75
N ASP A 158 7.25 -43.32 0.81
CA ASP A 158 8.20 -43.26 1.93
C ASP A 158 7.83 -42.21 2.99
N GLY A 159 6.69 -41.56 2.85
CA GLY A 159 6.24 -40.51 3.75
C GLY A 159 6.89 -39.13 3.49
N VAL A 160 7.79 -39.01 2.52
CA VAL A 160 8.52 -37.77 2.22
C VAL A 160 7.72 -36.92 1.21
N TYR A 161 7.56 -35.64 1.52
CA TYR A 161 6.96 -34.68 0.59
C TYR A 161 7.95 -34.28 -0.51
N ARG A 162 7.49 -34.32 -1.74
CA ARG A 162 8.25 -33.94 -2.94
C ARG A 162 7.51 -32.87 -3.73
N ASP A 163 8.27 -32.03 -4.39
CA ASP A 163 7.73 -30.97 -5.24
C ASP A 163 6.98 -31.59 -6.44
N GLY A 164 5.67 -31.36 -6.51
CA GLY A 164 4.80 -31.80 -7.63
C GLY A 164 4.57 -30.69 -8.63
N LEU A 165 4.32 -29.49 -8.14
CA LEU A 165 4.08 -28.29 -8.96
C LEU A 165 4.82 -27.11 -8.39
N THR A 166 5.68 -26.51 -9.19
CA THR A 166 6.43 -25.30 -8.82
C THR A 166 5.93 -24.11 -9.64
N THR A 167 5.57 -23.03 -8.97
CA THR A 167 5.26 -21.74 -9.64
C THR A 167 6.43 -20.79 -9.46
N THR A 168 6.94 -20.28 -10.58
CA THR A 168 8.14 -19.44 -10.64
C THR A 168 7.80 -18.08 -11.21
N LEU A 169 8.25 -17.02 -10.53
CA LEU A 169 8.27 -15.65 -11.06
C LEU A 169 9.43 -15.52 -12.06
N THR A 170 9.14 -15.06 -13.26
CA THR A 170 10.15 -14.82 -14.31
C THR A 170 10.63 -13.40 -14.37
N ASP A 171 9.74 -12.45 -14.12
CA ASP A 171 10.01 -11.01 -14.16
C ASP A 171 8.95 -10.22 -13.39
N GLY A 172 9.27 -8.98 -13.11
CA GLY A 172 8.37 -7.98 -12.55
C GLY A 172 9.12 -6.70 -12.21
N THR A 173 8.50 -5.56 -12.43
CA THR A 173 9.05 -4.26 -12.05
C THR A 173 7.98 -3.42 -11.41
N ILE A 174 8.27 -2.88 -10.25
CA ILE A 174 7.42 -1.91 -9.55
C ILE A 174 7.96 -0.51 -9.85
N ASN A 175 7.10 0.35 -10.36
CA ASN A 175 7.39 1.76 -10.59
C ASN A 175 6.53 2.61 -9.62
N ALA A 176 7.12 3.03 -8.51
CA ALA A 176 6.45 3.87 -7.53
C ALA A 176 6.40 5.33 -8.01
N LEU A 177 5.20 5.86 -8.20
CA LEU A 177 5.01 7.27 -8.57
C LEU A 177 5.21 8.15 -7.34
N ALA A 178 6.11 9.12 -7.46
CA ALA A 178 6.43 10.06 -6.39
C ALA A 178 6.93 11.40 -6.94
N CYS A 179 6.92 12.42 -6.06
CA CYS A 179 7.66 13.65 -6.25
C CYS A 179 8.60 13.87 -5.06
N SER A 180 9.73 14.53 -5.29
CA SER A 180 10.56 15.12 -4.24
C SER A 180 10.39 16.64 -4.23
N ILE A 181 10.31 17.23 -3.04
CA ILE A 181 10.20 18.68 -2.87
C ILE A 181 11.61 19.26 -3.01
N THR A 182 11.78 20.24 -3.94
CA THR A 182 13.05 20.94 -4.15
C THR A 182 13.10 22.28 -3.43
N THR A 183 11.95 22.86 -3.04
CA THR A 183 11.83 24.08 -2.24
C THR A 183 10.96 23.85 -1.01
N PRO A 184 11.53 23.28 0.10
CA PRO A 184 10.75 22.86 1.26
C PRO A 184 10.19 24.02 2.10
N GLN A 185 10.66 25.24 1.87
CA GLN A 185 10.20 26.46 2.54
C GLN A 185 9.91 27.55 1.53
N LEU A 186 8.77 28.21 1.70
CA LEU A 186 8.36 29.37 0.90
C LEU A 186 8.12 30.55 1.84
N ASN A 187 8.71 31.69 1.51
CA ASN A 187 8.54 32.92 2.29
C ASN A 187 7.91 34.01 1.39
N PHE A 188 6.67 34.37 1.70
CA PHE A 188 5.89 35.34 0.95
C PHE A 188 6.02 36.75 1.61
N ILE A 189 6.91 37.57 1.10
CA ILE A 189 7.10 38.92 1.61
C ILE A 189 6.11 39.83 0.87
N ILE A 190 4.98 40.16 1.52
CA ILE A 190 3.95 41.08 0.96
C ILE A 190 4.33 42.52 1.16
N GLY A 191 5.05 42.82 2.25
CA GLY A 191 5.44 44.19 2.61
C GLY A 191 4.37 44.98 3.39
N ASP A 192 4.61 46.24 3.60
CA ASP A 192 3.72 47.15 4.34
C ASP A 192 2.58 47.61 3.48
N ILE A 193 1.35 47.31 3.85
CA ILE A 193 0.13 47.69 3.14
C ILE A 193 -0.66 48.69 4.00
N PRO A 194 -0.91 49.93 3.50
CA PRO A 194 -1.69 50.89 4.26
C PRO A 194 -3.10 50.41 4.53
N ALA A 195 -3.57 50.49 5.79
CA ALA A 195 -4.91 50.07 6.19
C ALA A 195 -6.03 50.74 5.36
N SER A 196 -5.78 51.97 4.87
CA SER A 196 -6.70 52.69 4.04
C SER A 196 -6.99 52.05 2.67
N THR A 197 -6.11 51.14 2.20
CA THR A 197 -6.31 50.42 0.92
C THR A 197 -7.35 49.34 0.99
N PHE A 198 -7.76 48.87 2.20
CA PHE A 198 -8.77 47.85 2.41
C PHE A 198 -10.22 48.38 2.25
N GLY A 199 -10.49 49.60 2.67
CA GLY A 199 -11.85 50.15 2.62
C GLY A 199 -12.77 49.58 3.72
N SER A 200 -14.08 49.41 3.41
CA SER A 200 -15.09 48.98 4.37
C SER A 200 -15.85 47.70 3.96
N THR A 201 -15.39 47.04 2.91
CA THR A 201 -16.08 45.82 2.38
C THR A 201 -15.31 44.56 2.76
N VAL A 202 -15.95 43.66 3.51
CA VAL A 202 -15.40 42.35 3.79
C VAL A 202 -15.19 41.59 2.48
N GLY A 203 -14.05 40.91 2.34
CA GLY A 203 -13.65 40.24 1.12
C GLY A 203 -12.71 41.07 0.22
N THR A 204 -12.45 42.32 0.56
CA THR A 204 -11.48 43.15 -0.17
C THR A 204 -10.09 42.53 -0.12
N THR A 205 -9.45 42.48 -1.29
CA THR A 205 -8.06 42.06 -1.48
C THR A 205 -7.33 43.22 -2.21
N PRO A 206 -6.60 44.09 -1.48
CA PRO A 206 -5.99 45.27 -2.09
C PRO A 206 -5.00 44.89 -3.18
N ALA A 207 -4.98 45.65 -4.26
CA ALA A 207 -3.98 45.49 -5.31
C ALA A 207 -2.56 45.68 -4.73
N GLY A 208 -1.64 44.81 -5.09
CA GLY A 208 -0.27 44.80 -4.54
C GLY A 208 -0.12 44.12 -3.15
N ALA A 209 -1.21 43.85 -2.46
CA ALA A 209 -1.18 43.14 -1.17
C ALA A 209 -1.00 41.61 -1.34
N GLN A 210 -0.09 41.20 -2.21
CA GLN A 210 0.18 39.81 -2.53
C GLN A 210 1.64 39.58 -2.94
N ASN A 211 2.08 38.31 -2.78
CA ASN A 211 3.39 37.87 -3.26
C ASN A 211 3.27 36.44 -3.80
N THR A 212 3.99 36.12 -4.87
CA THR A 212 4.00 34.82 -5.52
C THR A 212 5.37 34.18 -5.33
N GLN A 213 5.38 32.92 -4.91
CA GLN A 213 6.56 32.08 -4.82
C GLN A 213 6.31 30.78 -5.55
N ASN A 214 7.38 30.15 -6.03
CA ASN A 214 7.31 28.91 -6.78
C ASN A 214 7.67 27.72 -5.87
N LEU A 215 6.72 26.82 -5.68
CA LEU A 215 6.99 25.50 -5.12
C LEU A 215 7.63 24.64 -6.21
N GLY A 216 8.87 24.23 -6.00
CA GLY A 216 9.61 23.34 -6.89
C GLY A 216 9.45 21.89 -6.46
N LEU A 217 9.18 21.01 -7.42
CA LEU A 217 9.10 19.56 -7.25
C LEU A 217 9.91 18.88 -8.36
N SER A 218 10.39 17.66 -8.10
CA SER A 218 10.91 16.74 -9.12
C SER A 218 10.09 15.47 -9.07
N CYS A 219 9.35 15.16 -10.14
CA CYS A 219 8.30 14.15 -10.15
C CYS A 219 8.53 13.07 -11.21
N ASN A 220 7.97 11.87 -10.95
CA ASN A 220 7.76 10.89 -12.01
C ASN A 220 6.61 11.33 -12.92
N ALA A 221 6.70 11.01 -14.21
CA ALA A 221 5.61 11.26 -15.16
C ALA A 221 4.35 10.49 -14.76
N GLY A 222 3.19 11.14 -14.85
CA GLY A 222 1.91 10.53 -14.50
C GLY A 222 1.50 10.67 -13.04
N THR A 223 2.37 11.18 -12.15
CA THR A 223 2.05 11.43 -10.73
C THR A 223 0.99 12.50 -10.60
N ASN A 224 -0.11 12.23 -9.91
CA ASN A 224 -1.10 13.24 -9.50
C ASN A 224 -0.59 13.96 -8.26
N ILE A 225 -0.48 15.28 -8.34
CA ILE A 225 -0.02 16.13 -7.25
C ILE A 225 -1.24 16.72 -6.56
N THR A 226 -1.52 16.26 -5.34
CA THR A 226 -2.61 16.77 -4.51
C THR A 226 -2.02 17.52 -3.32
N VAL A 227 -2.61 18.67 -2.97
CA VAL A 227 -2.20 19.46 -1.81
C VAL A 227 -3.33 19.59 -0.81
N SER A 228 -2.96 19.75 0.45
CA SER A 228 -3.85 20.14 1.54
C SER A 228 -3.15 21.20 2.39
N LEU A 229 -3.81 22.34 2.57
CA LEU A 229 -3.30 23.44 3.37
C LEU A 229 -3.72 23.23 4.83
N SER A 230 -2.75 23.02 5.72
CA SER A 230 -2.98 22.97 7.17
C SER A 230 -2.63 24.32 7.81
N GLY A 231 -3.60 24.92 8.48
CA GLY A 231 -3.46 26.21 9.15
C GLY A 231 -4.65 26.48 10.08
N VAL A 232 -4.57 27.56 10.82
CA VAL A 232 -5.66 28.02 11.69
C VAL A 232 -6.58 28.93 10.87
N GLN A 233 -7.88 28.58 10.79
CA GLN A 233 -8.86 29.45 10.14
C GLN A 233 -9.01 30.77 10.91
N ASN A 234 -9.16 31.87 10.19
CA ASN A 234 -9.39 33.19 10.78
C ASN A 234 -10.77 33.17 11.48
N PRO A 235 -10.85 33.49 12.78
CA PRO A 235 -12.11 33.44 13.54
C PRO A 235 -13.12 34.51 13.12
N ASP A 236 -12.67 35.59 12.47
CA ASP A 236 -13.51 36.69 11.98
C ASP A 236 -14.07 36.41 10.57
N SER A 237 -13.83 35.22 10.01
CA SER A 237 -14.27 34.88 8.65
C SER A 237 -14.88 33.49 8.56
N ALA A 238 -16.06 33.39 7.97
CA ALA A 238 -16.66 32.11 7.60
C ALA A 238 -16.01 31.47 6.36
N ASN A 239 -15.15 32.21 5.64
CA ASN A 239 -14.45 31.70 4.46
C ASN A 239 -13.31 30.77 4.88
N THR A 240 -13.46 29.48 4.58
CA THR A 240 -12.53 28.41 4.96
C THR A 240 -11.13 28.51 4.32
N SER A 241 -10.93 29.45 3.37
CA SER A 241 -9.61 29.69 2.77
C SER A 241 -8.83 30.82 3.44
N VAL A 242 -9.40 31.48 4.46
CA VAL A 242 -8.76 32.60 5.15
C VAL A 242 -8.08 32.13 6.43
N MET A 243 -6.76 32.24 6.47
CA MET A 243 -5.93 31.89 7.63
C MET A 243 -5.89 33.02 8.64
N ALA A 244 -5.83 32.65 9.92
CA ALA A 244 -5.58 33.56 11.02
C ALA A 244 -4.16 34.15 10.94
N LEU A 245 -3.99 35.37 11.45
CA LEU A 245 -2.68 35.93 11.66
C LEU A 245 -2.01 35.28 12.88
N THR A 246 -0.70 35.21 12.87
CA THR A 246 0.08 34.79 14.05
C THR A 246 -0.12 35.81 15.18
N GLY A 247 -0.60 35.33 16.31
CA GLY A 247 -0.96 36.21 17.44
C GLY A 247 -2.27 36.99 17.24
N GLN A 248 -3.19 36.51 16.39
CA GLN A 248 -4.50 37.16 16.20
C GLN A 248 -5.21 37.40 17.53
N GLY A 249 -5.73 38.60 17.70
CA GLY A 249 -6.35 39.07 18.95
C GLY A 249 -5.39 39.65 19.97
N SER A 250 -4.07 39.51 19.79
CA SER A 250 -3.06 40.10 20.66
C SER A 250 -2.76 41.56 20.31
N ALA A 251 -2.24 42.32 21.29
CA ALA A 251 -1.79 43.68 21.07
C ALA A 251 -0.65 43.71 20.00
N GLY A 252 -0.71 44.69 19.10
CA GLY A 252 0.28 44.83 18.03
C GLY A 252 0.05 43.95 16.80
N THR A 253 -0.94 43.04 16.82
CA THR A 253 -1.38 42.31 15.63
C THR A 253 -2.48 43.06 14.92
N ALA A 254 -2.44 43.11 13.59
CA ALA A 254 -3.47 43.74 12.75
C ALA A 254 -4.85 43.10 13.00
N LYS A 255 -5.93 43.91 12.91
CA LYS A 255 -7.29 43.40 13.02
C LYS A 255 -8.05 43.58 11.72
N GLY A 256 -9.05 42.74 11.48
CA GLY A 256 -9.88 42.76 10.29
C GLY A 256 -9.18 42.29 9.02
N VAL A 257 -8.08 41.56 9.15
CA VAL A 257 -7.29 41.00 8.06
C VAL A 257 -6.95 39.53 8.33
N GLY A 258 -6.92 38.74 7.28
CA GLY A 258 -6.37 37.38 7.27
C GLY A 258 -5.53 37.16 6.01
N VAL A 259 -4.99 35.96 5.85
CA VAL A 259 -4.17 35.58 4.70
C VAL A 259 -4.82 34.43 3.94
N GLN A 260 -4.83 34.53 2.62
CA GLN A 260 -5.19 33.43 1.71
C GLN A 260 -3.96 32.96 0.95
N LEU A 261 -3.85 31.64 0.76
CA LEU A 261 -2.92 31.04 -0.19
C LEU A 261 -3.68 30.58 -1.43
N LEU A 262 -3.20 30.93 -2.61
CA LEU A 262 -3.84 30.65 -3.88
C LEU A 262 -2.95 29.78 -4.76
N TYR A 263 -3.58 28.94 -5.57
CA TYR A 263 -2.97 28.27 -6.71
C TYR A 263 -3.73 28.62 -7.98
N ASN A 264 -3.03 29.11 -9.00
CA ASN A 264 -3.65 29.59 -10.26
C ASN A 264 -4.82 30.56 -10.02
N GLY A 265 -4.69 31.49 -9.05
CA GLY A 265 -5.72 32.46 -8.71
C GLY A 265 -6.89 31.94 -7.85
N ALA A 266 -7.00 30.64 -7.63
CA ALA A 266 -8.03 30.03 -6.80
C ALA A 266 -7.53 29.84 -5.36
N PRO A 267 -8.27 30.33 -4.32
CA PRO A 267 -7.89 30.15 -2.93
C PRO A 267 -7.94 28.66 -2.50
N LEU A 268 -6.92 28.23 -1.78
CA LEU A 268 -6.87 26.91 -1.17
C LEU A 268 -7.68 26.90 0.14
N ALA A 269 -8.64 26.00 0.25
CA ALA A 269 -9.39 25.82 1.50
C ALA A 269 -8.54 25.07 2.54
N ILE A 270 -8.60 25.51 3.81
CA ILE A 270 -7.88 24.92 4.92
C ILE A 270 -8.42 23.50 5.17
N ASN A 271 -7.51 22.53 5.34
CA ASN A 271 -7.79 21.13 5.58
C ASN A 271 -8.63 20.44 4.49
N SER A 272 -8.64 20.98 3.27
CA SER A 272 -9.33 20.40 2.12
C SER A 272 -8.30 20.01 1.06
N PRO A 273 -8.23 18.72 0.67
CA PRO A 273 -7.32 18.29 -0.38
C PRO A 273 -7.80 18.78 -1.75
N LEU A 274 -6.87 19.24 -2.57
CA LEU A 274 -7.10 19.72 -3.93
C LEU A 274 -6.08 19.08 -4.87
N LEU A 275 -6.56 18.42 -5.92
CA LEU A 275 -5.70 17.98 -7.03
C LEU A 275 -5.24 19.21 -7.82
N LEU A 276 -3.93 19.47 -7.82
CA LEU A 276 -3.35 20.61 -8.55
C LEU A 276 -3.11 20.28 -10.01
N LYS A 277 -2.41 19.18 -10.27
CA LYS A 277 -2.11 18.72 -11.64
C LYS A 277 -1.61 17.28 -11.65
N ARG A 278 -1.60 16.70 -12.85
CA ARG A 278 -0.85 15.48 -13.16
C ARG A 278 0.50 15.87 -13.76
N SER A 279 1.60 15.33 -13.21
CA SER A 279 2.95 15.64 -13.65
C SER A 279 3.25 15.08 -15.05
N SER A 280 3.96 15.85 -15.85
CA SER A 280 4.58 15.40 -17.11
C SER A 280 5.92 14.72 -16.90
N GLY A 281 6.45 14.73 -15.66
CA GLY A 281 7.77 14.22 -15.28
C GLY A 281 8.86 15.28 -15.26
N GLY A 282 9.89 15.02 -14.46
CA GLY A 282 11.01 15.95 -14.27
C GLY A 282 10.71 17.09 -13.30
N GLN A 283 11.34 18.23 -13.54
CA GLN A 283 11.16 19.42 -12.71
C GLN A 283 9.78 20.06 -12.95
N GLU A 284 9.06 20.25 -11.87
CA GLU A 284 7.75 20.90 -11.86
C GLU A 284 7.82 22.17 -11.02
N THR A 285 7.12 23.20 -11.48
CA THR A 285 7.01 24.47 -10.77
C THR A 285 5.54 24.81 -10.57
N LEU A 286 5.13 25.01 -9.32
CA LEU A 286 3.76 25.33 -8.95
C LEU A 286 3.75 26.75 -8.34
N PRO A 287 3.23 27.75 -9.04
CA PRO A 287 3.16 29.12 -8.52
C PRO A 287 2.07 29.20 -7.43
N LEU A 288 2.48 29.60 -6.23
CA LEU A 288 1.60 29.86 -5.10
C LEU A 288 1.63 31.36 -4.79
N THR A 289 0.46 31.94 -4.54
CA THR A 289 0.33 33.36 -4.21
C THR A 289 -0.28 33.51 -2.83
N ALA A 290 0.43 34.15 -1.90
CA ALA A 290 -0.15 34.62 -0.65
C ALA A 290 -0.67 36.03 -0.82
N ARG A 291 -1.88 36.33 -0.29
CA ARG A 291 -2.48 37.66 -0.28
C ARG A 291 -3.20 37.96 1.00
N TYR A 292 -3.32 39.26 1.32
CA TYR A 292 -4.21 39.70 2.40
C TYR A 292 -5.67 39.69 1.94
N TYR A 293 -6.55 39.37 2.90
CA TYR A 293 -8.00 39.32 2.75
C TYR A 293 -8.67 40.06 3.90
N GLN A 294 -9.53 41.02 3.64
CA GLN A 294 -10.25 41.78 4.64
C GLN A 294 -11.36 40.93 5.28
N THR A 295 -11.34 40.75 6.60
CA THR A 295 -12.29 39.92 7.35
C THR A 295 -13.35 40.71 8.12
N LEU A 296 -13.10 41.98 8.43
CA LEU A 296 -14.04 42.90 9.10
C LEU A 296 -14.24 44.16 8.25
N THR A 297 -15.29 44.95 8.56
CA THR A 297 -15.60 46.20 7.90
C THR A 297 -14.59 47.32 8.14
N SER A 298 -13.68 47.14 9.12
CA SER A 298 -12.58 48.05 9.40
C SER A 298 -11.30 47.26 9.62
N VAL A 299 -10.16 47.84 9.22
CA VAL A 299 -8.83 47.27 9.39
C VAL A 299 -8.03 48.13 10.34
N GLU A 300 -7.46 47.56 11.38
CA GLU A 300 -6.53 48.21 12.30
C GLU A 300 -5.10 47.79 12.01
N SER A 301 -4.18 48.75 12.05
CA SER A 301 -2.74 48.52 11.79
C SER A 301 -2.10 47.60 12.82
N GLY A 302 -1.15 46.78 12.38
CA GLY A 302 -0.37 45.87 13.19
C GLY A 302 0.42 44.86 12.38
N SER A 303 1.10 43.95 13.03
CA SER A 303 1.80 42.87 12.33
C SER A 303 0.79 41.90 11.71
N ALA A 304 1.04 41.47 10.44
CA ALA A 304 0.12 40.67 9.65
C ALA A 304 0.83 39.42 9.10
N ASN A 305 1.53 38.69 9.97
CA ASN A 305 2.20 37.44 9.60
C ASN A 305 1.24 36.25 9.75
N ALA A 306 1.39 35.25 8.89
CA ALA A 306 0.70 33.96 9.01
C ALA A 306 1.65 32.82 8.68
N THR A 307 1.41 31.66 9.27
CA THR A 307 2.18 30.44 9.01
C THR A 307 1.21 29.29 8.72
N ALA A 308 1.54 28.49 7.72
CA ALA A 308 0.78 27.29 7.38
C ALA A 308 1.71 26.20 6.88
N THR A 309 1.22 24.96 6.89
CA THR A 309 1.90 23.82 6.28
C THR A 309 1.14 23.38 5.03
N LEU A 310 1.85 23.23 3.92
CA LEU A 310 1.32 22.64 2.71
C LEU A 310 1.72 21.18 2.65
N ASN A 311 0.74 20.29 2.84
CA ASN A 311 0.94 18.85 2.75
C ASN A 311 0.75 18.42 1.29
N LEU A 312 1.70 17.68 0.74
CA LEU A 312 1.63 17.11 -0.59
C LEU A 312 1.42 15.61 -0.50
N THR A 313 0.48 15.11 -1.29
CA THR A 313 0.26 13.67 -1.50
C THR A 313 0.36 13.36 -2.99
N TYR A 314 0.86 12.16 -3.30
CA TYR A 314 1.17 11.74 -4.66
C TYR A 314 0.41 10.44 -4.97
N GLN A 315 -0.37 10.44 -6.04
CA GLN A 315 -1.16 9.27 -6.45
C GLN A 315 -1.01 9.00 -7.95
#